data_86f211ca703df4eb79e26b629b985f44
#
_entry.id   86f211ca703df4eb79e26b629b985f44
#
_cell.length_a   1.000
_cell.length_b   1.000
_cell.length_c   1.000
_cell.angle_alpha   90.00
_cell.angle_beta   90.00
_cell.angle_gamma   90.00
#
_symmetry.space_group_name_H-M   'P 1'
#
loop_
_entity.id
_entity.type
_entity.pdbx_description
1 polymer ?
#
loop_
_entity_poly.entity_id
_entity_poly.type
_entity_poly.pdbx_seq_one_letter_code
_entity_poly.pdbx_strand_id
1 'polypeptide(L)'
;MYIKKYRERFTMNFTDIAINRQSCRSYDASKSVEKEKLEAVIASARLAPSACNAQPYHLTVCTGQTAKAVAKATQGMGMNKFTADAPVMIVISEKPYNTTAAAGAKIKHNDYRSIDIGIVTAYITAEACAQGLSTCILGWLDDKEIRKICSLSEPVRLVIALGYASENDKLREKKRKDLNELVTFK
;
A
#
# COMPACT_ATOMS: atom_id res chain seq x y z
N MET A 1 17.01 -9.15 13.78
CA MET A 1 17.96 -8.05 14.00
C MET A 1 17.53 -6.73 13.34
N TYR A 2 16.79 -6.72 12.22
CA TYR A 2 16.32 -5.51 11.51
C TYR A 2 15.31 -4.66 12.31
N ILE A 3 14.41 -5.26 13.08
CA ILE A 3 13.29 -4.56 13.76
C ILE A 3 13.73 -3.68 14.93
N LYS A 4 14.80 -4.02 15.66
CA LYS A 4 15.29 -3.21 16.80
C LYS A 4 15.76 -1.81 16.38
N LYS A 5 16.30 -1.64 15.17
CA LYS A 5 16.87 -0.37 14.68
C LYS A 5 15.81 0.72 14.44
N TYR A 6 14.55 0.35 14.23
CA TYR A 6 13.47 1.29 13.86
C TYR A 6 12.55 1.66 15.03
N ARG A 7 12.72 1.03 16.21
CA ARG A 7 11.80 1.16 17.35
C ARG A 7 11.89 2.51 18.09
N GLU A 8 12.97 3.27 17.92
CA GLU A 8 13.26 4.46 18.74
C GLU A 8 12.88 5.81 18.08
N ARG A 9 12.33 5.83 16.87
CA ARG A 9 12.22 7.06 16.08
C ARG A 9 10.85 7.72 16.00
N PHE A 10 9.74 7.04 16.34
CA PHE A 10 8.41 7.61 16.14
C PHE A 10 7.49 7.37 17.32
N THR A 11 6.91 8.46 17.84
CA THR A 11 6.01 8.48 19.00
C THR A 11 4.52 8.46 18.64
N MET A 12 4.14 8.26 17.36
CA MET A 12 2.74 8.18 16.96
C MET A 12 2.14 6.86 17.42
N ASN A 13 1.05 6.92 18.19
CA ASN A 13 0.27 5.75 18.51
C ASN A 13 -0.65 5.36 17.32
N PHE A 14 -1.27 4.19 17.37
CA PHE A 14 -2.12 3.71 16.27
C PHE A 14 -3.31 4.64 15.98
N THR A 15 -3.89 5.27 17.01
CA THR A 15 -5.00 6.22 16.84
C THR A 15 -4.56 7.43 16.03
N ASP A 16 -3.36 7.96 16.30
CA ASP A 16 -2.78 9.08 15.55
C ASP A 16 -2.57 8.69 14.08
N ILE A 17 -2.04 7.49 13.84
CA ILE A 17 -1.87 6.96 12.48
C ILE A 17 -3.24 6.85 11.78
N ALA A 18 -4.25 6.29 12.43
CA ALA A 18 -5.58 6.13 11.88
C ALA A 18 -6.23 7.47 11.54
N ILE A 19 -5.99 8.51 12.36
CA ILE A 19 -6.47 9.86 12.12
C ILE A 19 -5.73 10.53 10.96
N ASN A 20 -4.40 10.44 10.92
CA ASN A 20 -3.56 11.20 9.99
C ASN A 20 -3.43 10.53 8.61
N ARG A 21 -3.47 9.18 8.54
CA ARG A 21 -3.37 8.48 7.26
C ARG A 21 -4.56 8.83 6.36
N GLN A 22 -4.27 9.38 5.22
CA GLN A 22 -5.25 9.67 4.17
C GLN A 22 -4.73 9.28 2.78
N SER A 23 -5.62 9.20 1.78
CA SER A 23 -5.22 9.07 0.38
C SER A 23 -4.66 10.40 -0.10
N CYS A 24 -3.34 10.49 -0.21
CA CYS A 24 -2.65 11.67 -0.73
C CYS A 24 -2.93 11.82 -2.23
N ARG A 25 -3.29 13.02 -2.65
CA ARG A 25 -3.58 13.33 -4.06
C ARG A 25 -2.82 14.57 -4.56
N SER A 26 -1.79 14.97 -3.84
CA SER A 26 -0.84 16.02 -4.28
C SER A 26 0.49 15.75 -3.57
N TYR A 27 1.50 15.36 -4.34
CA TYR A 27 2.84 15.06 -3.83
C TYR A 27 3.79 16.22 -4.06
N ASP A 28 4.81 16.34 -3.20
CA ASP A 28 5.93 17.24 -3.37
C ASP A 28 7.00 16.57 -4.24
N ALA A 29 6.99 16.88 -5.53
CA ALA A 29 7.93 16.31 -6.50
C ALA A 29 9.39 16.68 -6.25
N SER A 30 9.67 17.70 -5.41
CA SER A 30 11.03 18.13 -5.05
C SER A 30 11.66 17.25 -3.97
N LYS A 31 10.85 16.46 -3.23
CA LYS A 31 11.30 15.63 -2.13
C LYS A 31 11.42 14.16 -2.53
N SER A 32 12.62 13.62 -2.42
CA SER A 32 12.85 12.18 -2.51
C SER A 32 12.50 11.50 -1.18
N VAL A 33 12.18 10.20 -1.25
CA VAL A 33 11.97 9.37 -0.06
C VAL A 33 13.31 8.77 0.37
N GLU A 34 13.65 8.93 1.63
CA GLU A 34 14.87 8.39 2.21
C GLU A 34 14.82 6.86 2.23
N LYS A 35 15.94 6.24 1.91
CA LYS A 35 16.08 4.79 1.83
C LYS A 35 15.66 4.11 3.15
N GLU A 36 16.06 4.66 4.27
CA GLU A 36 15.78 4.11 5.60
C GLU A 36 14.27 4.11 5.91
N LYS A 37 13.54 5.13 5.48
CA LYS A 37 12.07 5.18 5.64
C LYS A 37 11.40 4.14 4.75
N LEU A 38 11.86 4.00 3.52
CA LEU A 38 11.32 3.00 2.60
C LEU A 38 11.60 1.57 3.11
N GLU A 39 12.79 1.31 3.62
CA GLU A 39 13.14 0.03 4.25
C GLU A 39 12.26 -0.26 5.48
N ALA A 40 11.95 0.75 6.31
CA ALA A 40 11.03 0.60 7.44
C ALA A 40 9.62 0.22 6.98
N VAL A 41 9.11 0.87 5.94
CA VAL A 41 7.80 0.55 5.35
C VAL A 41 7.75 -0.91 4.86
N ILE A 42 8.78 -1.38 4.17
CA ILE A 42 8.84 -2.76 3.68
C ILE A 42 9.06 -3.75 4.83
N ALA A 43 9.85 -3.40 5.85
CA ALA A 43 10.01 -4.22 7.04
C ALA A 43 8.70 -4.40 7.81
N SER A 44 7.86 -3.36 7.91
CA SER A 44 6.53 -3.44 8.50
C SER A 44 5.60 -4.32 7.66
N ALA A 45 5.61 -4.19 6.34
CA ALA A 45 4.83 -5.04 5.44
C ALA A 45 5.08 -6.55 5.67
N ARG A 46 6.33 -6.94 5.96
CA ARG A 46 6.69 -8.34 6.27
C ARG A 46 6.05 -8.89 7.54
N LEU A 47 5.56 -8.03 8.42
CA LEU A 47 4.91 -8.43 9.68
C LEU A 47 3.41 -8.61 9.52
N ALA A 48 2.85 -8.30 8.36
CA ALA A 48 1.44 -8.47 8.08
C ALA A 48 1.03 -9.95 8.18
N PRO A 49 -0.03 -10.27 8.94
CA PRO A 49 -0.55 -11.64 8.99
C PRO A 49 -1.23 -12.02 7.67
N SER A 50 -1.28 -13.31 7.39
CA SER A 50 -2.00 -13.86 6.24
C SER A 50 -2.60 -15.22 6.54
N ALA A 51 -3.61 -15.62 5.79
CA ALA A 51 -4.26 -16.91 5.94
C ALA A 51 -3.23 -18.05 5.81
N CYS A 52 -3.15 -18.92 6.82
CA CYS A 52 -2.15 -20.02 6.91
C CYS A 52 -0.71 -19.53 6.67
N ASN A 53 -0.40 -18.28 7.00
CA ASN A 53 0.89 -17.64 6.72
C ASN A 53 1.34 -17.75 5.26
N ALA A 54 0.36 -17.76 4.32
CA ALA A 54 0.62 -18.03 2.91
C ALA A 54 1.32 -16.86 2.18
N GLN A 55 1.14 -15.61 2.66
CA GLN A 55 1.73 -14.39 2.08
C GLN A 55 1.58 -14.37 0.55
N PRO A 56 0.33 -14.46 0.02
CA PRO A 56 0.07 -14.71 -1.40
C PRO A 56 0.22 -13.43 -2.25
N TYR A 57 1.29 -12.68 -2.02
CA TYR A 57 1.60 -11.42 -2.70
C TYR A 57 3.11 -11.22 -2.85
N HIS A 58 3.46 -10.37 -3.80
CA HIS A 58 4.82 -9.87 -3.97
C HIS A 58 4.81 -8.35 -4.07
N LEU A 59 5.80 -7.70 -3.46
CA LEU A 59 5.96 -6.25 -3.46
C LEU A 59 7.11 -5.88 -4.39
N THR A 60 6.83 -5.11 -5.43
CA THR A 60 7.87 -4.51 -6.29
C THR A 60 7.94 -3.02 -6.00
N VAL A 61 9.07 -2.57 -5.47
CA VAL A 61 9.31 -1.17 -5.14
C VAL A 61 9.97 -0.49 -6.32
N CYS A 62 9.25 0.44 -6.94
CA CYS A 62 9.71 1.20 -8.10
C CYS A 62 10.10 2.61 -7.71
N THR A 63 11.26 3.07 -8.18
CA THR A 63 11.79 4.44 -8.01
C THR A 63 12.26 4.99 -9.35
N GLY A 64 12.55 6.28 -9.43
CA GLY A 64 13.10 6.92 -10.62
C GLY A 64 12.22 6.73 -11.87
N GLN A 65 12.81 6.35 -12.98
CA GLN A 65 12.09 6.20 -14.26
C GLN A 65 11.05 5.08 -14.22
N THR A 66 11.33 3.99 -13.49
CA THR A 66 10.36 2.89 -13.32
C THR A 66 9.12 3.36 -12.55
N ALA A 67 9.29 4.15 -11.49
CA ALA A 67 8.16 4.74 -10.77
C ALA A 67 7.31 5.63 -11.68
N LYS A 68 7.93 6.47 -12.52
CA LYS A 68 7.24 7.33 -13.49
C LYS A 68 6.44 6.53 -14.52
N ALA A 69 7.02 5.44 -15.02
CA ALA A 69 6.34 4.55 -15.97
C ALA A 69 5.12 3.85 -15.33
N VAL A 70 5.28 3.32 -14.10
CA VAL A 70 4.16 2.73 -13.34
C VAL A 70 3.10 3.78 -13.02
N ALA A 71 3.49 4.99 -12.58
CA ALA A 71 2.56 6.08 -12.33
C ALA A 71 1.72 6.40 -13.57
N LYS A 72 2.34 6.49 -14.75
CA LYS A 72 1.63 6.70 -16.03
C LYS A 72 0.62 5.59 -16.33
N ALA A 73 0.96 4.34 -16.03
CA ALA A 73 0.06 3.19 -16.22
C ALA A 73 -1.15 3.18 -15.24
N THR A 74 -1.15 4.03 -14.22
CA THR A 74 -2.32 4.26 -13.34
C THR A 74 -3.22 5.41 -13.80
N GLN A 75 -2.84 6.16 -14.85
CA GLN A 75 -3.53 7.40 -15.27
C GLN A 75 -4.54 7.21 -16.40
N GLY A 76 -4.91 5.97 -16.70
CA GLY A 76 -5.88 5.67 -17.75
C GLY A 76 -7.20 6.44 -17.56
N MET A 77 -7.81 6.90 -18.68
CA MET A 77 -9.04 7.70 -18.71
C MET A 77 -8.98 9.00 -17.89
N GLY A 78 -7.79 9.56 -17.71
CA GLY A 78 -7.59 10.80 -16.93
C GLY A 78 -7.62 10.64 -15.42
N MET A 79 -7.72 9.41 -14.92
CA MET A 79 -7.66 9.11 -13.49
C MET A 79 -6.24 9.28 -12.93
N ASN A 80 -6.12 9.46 -11.62
CA ASN A 80 -4.87 9.40 -10.85
C ASN A 80 -3.71 10.29 -11.38
N LYS A 81 -3.97 11.41 -12.05
CA LYS A 81 -2.94 12.31 -12.62
C LYS A 81 -1.90 12.75 -11.57
N PHE A 82 -2.30 12.86 -10.31
CA PHE A 82 -1.44 13.24 -9.19
C PHE A 82 -0.29 12.26 -8.93
N THR A 83 -0.35 11.04 -9.46
CA THR A 83 0.72 10.04 -9.28
C THR A 83 1.99 10.39 -10.05
N ALA A 84 1.92 11.31 -11.01
CA ALA A 84 3.09 11.77 -11.76
C ALA A 84 4.17 12.36 -10.86
N ASP A 85 3.77 12.94 -9.71
CA ASP A 85 4.65 13.59 -8.75
C ASP A 85 5.08 12.67 -7.60
N ALA A 86 4.56 11.43 -7.55
CA ALA A 86 4.94 10.47 -6.51
C ALA A 86 6.31 9.85 -6.83
N PRO A 87 7.33 9.99 -5.95
CA PRO A 87 8.68 9.50 -6.21
C PRO A 87 8.80 7.98 -6.13
N VAL A 88 7.87 7.31 -5.47
CA VAL A 88 7.88 5.85 -5.26
C VAL A 88 6.52 5.26 -5.61
N MET A 89 6.55 4.13 -6.32
CA MET A 89 5.37 3.31 -6.59
C MET A 89 5.63 1.89 -6.08
N ILE A 90 4.79 1.41 -5.15
CA ILE A 90 4.86 0.02 -4.67
C ILE A 90 3.77 -0.77 -5.38
N VAL A 91 4.19 -1.69 -6.24
CA VAL A 91 3.30 -2.58 -6.99
C VAL A 91 3.07 -3.84 -6.16
N ILE A 92 1.81 -4.21 -5.95
CA ILE A 92 1.41 -5.44 -5.25
C ILE A 92 0.83 -6.40 -6.28
N SER A 93 1.58 -7.46 -6.59
CA SER A 93 1.14 -8.55 -7.45
C SER A 93 0.73 -9.78 -6.64
N GLU A 94 -0.13 -10.60 -7.22
CA GLU A 94 -0.52 -11.87 -6.61
C GLU A 94 0.63 -12.87 -6.57
N LYS A 95 0.55 -13.81 -5.62
CA LYS A 95 1.31 -15.06 -5.64
C LYS A 95 0.37 -16.22 -5.37
N PRO A 96 0.72 -17.44 -5.77
CA PRO A 96 -0.06 -18.63 -5.43
C PRO A 96 -0.17 -18.78 -3.90
N TYR A 97 -1.29 -19.37 -3.47
CA TYR A 97 -1.42 -19.85 -2.10
C TYR A 97 -0.47 -21.02 -1.84
N ASN A 98 -0.12 -21.25 -0.57
CA ASN A 98 0.32 -22.58 -0.16
C ASN A 98 -0.85 -23.57 -0.21
N THR A 99 -0.56 -24.87 -0.15
CA THR A 99 -1.56 -25.94 -0.30
C THR A 99 -2.69 -25.85 0.72
N THR A 100 -2.39 -25.50 1.97
CA THR A 100 -3.37 -25.39 3.06
C THR A 100 -4.33 -24.22 2.83
N ALA A 101 -3.81 -23.04 2.47
CA ALA A 101 -4.63 -21.88 2.18
C ALA A 101 -5.48 -22.08 0.91
N ALA A 102 -4.93 -22.75 -0.12
CA ALA A 102 -5.66 -23.09 -1.34
C ALA A 102 -6.85 -24.02 -1.07
N ALA A 103 -6.64 -25.06 -0.27
CA ALA A 103 -7.71 -25.98 0.14
C ALA A 103 -8.80 -25.24 0.94
N GLY A 104 -8.41 -24.44 1.93
CA GLY A 104 -9.34 -23.66 2.74
C GLY A 104 -10.16 -22.65 1.91
N ALA A 105 -9.52 -21.94 0.99
CA ALA A 105 -10.17 -20.98 0.10
C ALA A 105 -11.25 -21.68 -0.78
N LYS A 106 -10.91 -22.85 -1.33
CA LYS A 106 -11.84 -23.63 -2.15
C LYS A 106 -13.03 -24.18 -1.33
N ILE A 107 -12.78 -24.77 -0.16
CA ILE A 107 -13.84 -25.35 0.70
C ILE A 107 -14.77 -24.26 1.24
N LYS A 108 -14.24 -23.11 1.62
CA LYS A 108 -15.02 -22.01 2.22
C LYS A 108 -15.53 -21.00 1.20
N HIS A 109 -15.21 -21.16 -0.08
CA HIS A 109 -15.51 -20.18 -1.14
C HIS A 109 -15.11 -18.75 -0.75
N ASN A 110 -13.91 -18.58 -0.14
CA ASN A 110 -13.43 -17.31 0.37
C ASN A 110 -12.14 -16.89 -0.33
N ASP A 111 -12.09 -15.65 -0.80
CA ASP A 111 -10.89 -15.05 -1.40
C ASP A 111 -9.95 -14.49 -0.32
N TYR A 112 -9.25 -15.38 0.38
CA TYR A 112 -8.26 -14.99 1.38
C TYR A 112 -7.15 -14.11 0.81
N ARG A 113 -6.81 -14.25 -0.48
CA ARG A 113 -5.76 -13.45 -1.13
C ARG A 113 -6.11 -11.98 -1.14
N SER A 114 -7.32 -11.63 -1.51
CA SER A 114 -7.78 -10.22 -1.46
C SER A 114 -7.77 -9.68 -0.03
N ILE A 115 -8.12 -10.50 0.96
CA ILE A 115 -8.05 -10.13 2.37
C ILE A 115 -6.59 -9.88 2.78
N ASP A 116 -5.70 -10.82 2.50
CA ASP A 116 -4.26 -10.74 2.84
C ASP A 116 -3.58 -9.53 2.17
N ILE A 117 -3.92 -9.26 0.91
CA ILE A 117 -3.44 -8.07 0.19
C ILE A 117 -3.96 -6.78 0.85
N GLY A 118 -5.21 -6.76 1.30
CA GLY A 118 -5.76 -5.63 2.06
C GLY A 118 -5.00 -5.41 3.38
N ILE A 119 -4.67 -6.49 4.09
CA ILE A 119 -3.92 -6.42 5.35
C ILE A 119 -2.51 -5.88 5.12
N VAL A 120 -1.73 -6.43 4.20
CA VAL A 120 -0.37 -5.93 3.92
C VAL A 120 -0.39 -4.48 3.44
N THR A 121 -1.39 -4.09 2.66
CA THR A 121 -1.60 -2.70 2.23
C THR A 121 -1.83 -1.76 3.41
N ALA A 122 -2.59 -2.20 4.42
CA ALA A 122 -2.81 -1.43 5.65
C ALA A 122 -1.50 -1.25 6.43
N TYR A 123 -0.68 -2.30 6.55
CA TYR A 123 0.64 -2.21 7.20
C TYR A 123 1.57 -1.23 6.48
N ILE A 124 1.66 -1.31 5.15
CA ILE A 124 2.46 -0.38 4.33
C ILE A 124 2.02 1.07 4.55
N THR A 125 0.73 1.34 4.45
CA THR A 125 0.21 2.72 4.53
C THR A 125 0.25 3.28 5.95
N ALA A 126 0.10 2.44 6.97
CA ALA A 126 0.22 2.83 8.37
C ALA A 126 1.68 3.19 8.72
N GLU A 127 2.63 2.32 8.35
CA GLU A 127 4.05 2.61 8.58
C GLU A 127 4.52 3.83 7.80
N ALA A 128 4.12 3.98 6.53
CA ALA A 128 4.43 5.18 5.77
C ALA A 128 3.96 6.45 6.50
N CYS A 129 2.75 6.44 7.05
CA CYS A 129 2.22 7.55 7.86
C CYS A 129 3.07 7.79 9.11
N ALA A 130 3.45 6.73 9.83
CA ALA A 130 4.32 6.83 11.01
C ALA A 130 5.70 7.41 10.66
N GLN A 131 6.20 7.16 9.44
CA GLN A 131 7.46 7.74 8.92
C GLN A 131 7.30 9.18 8.39
N GLY A 132 6.10 9.78 8.50
CA GLY A 132 5.80 11.11 7.96
C GLY A 132 5.66 11.12 6.43
N LEU A 133 5.47 9.96 5.82
CA LEU A 133 5.20 9.82 4.39
C LEU A 133 3.70 9.73 4.13
N SER A 134 3.32 10.04 2.91
CA SER A 134 1.95 10.03 2.45
C SER A 134 1.74 8.99 1.35
N THR A 135 0.57 8.37 1.33
CA THR A 135 0.27 7.28 0.39
C THR A 135 -1.10 7.44 -0.26
N CYS A 136 -1.25 6.85 -1.45
CA CYS A 136 -2.55 6.61 -2.06
C CYS A 136 -2.61 5.19 -2.62
N ILE A 137 -3.64 4.43 -2.24
CA ILE A 137 -3.90 3.09 -2.74
C ILE A 137 -4.69 3.21 -4.05
N LEU A 138 -4.20 2.60 -5.11
CA LEU A 138 -4.72 2.69 -6.47
C LEU A 138 -5.17 1.31 -6.95
N GLY A 139 -6.48 1.17 -7.21
CA GLY A 139 -7.07 0.00 -7.88
C GLY A 139 -7.32 0.24 -9.36
N TRP A 140 -7.33 1.50 -9.82
CA TRP A 140 -7.43 1.85 -11.22
C TRP A 140 -6.03 1.87 -11.83
N LEU A 141 -5.73 0.86 -12.65
CA LEU A 141 -4.40 0.63 -13.21
C LEU A 141 -4.47 -0.21 -14.50
N ASP A 142 -3.46 -0.09 -15.35
CA ASP A 142 -3.25 -1.00 -16.50
C ASP A 142 -2.35 -2.16 -16.03
N ASP A 143 -2.98 -3.29 -15.68
CA ASP A 143 -2.29 -4.51 -15.23
C ASP A 143 -1.26 -4.98 -16.27
N LYS A 144 -1.63 -5.02 -17.55
CA LYS A 144 -0.75 -5.54 -18.61
C LYS A 144 0.52 -4.69 -18.75
N GLU A 145 0.35 -3.37 -18.76
CA GLU A 145 1.48 -2.45 -18.91
C GLU A 145 2.38 -2.47 -17.66
N ILE A 146 1.81 -2.50 -16.45
CA ILE A 146 2.62 -2.57 -15.21
C ILE A 146 3.38 -3.89 -15.14
N ARG A 147 2.76 -5.01 -15.51
CA ARG A 147 3.45 -6.30 -15.56
C ARG A 147 4.63 -6.28 -16.52
N LYS A 148 4.48 -5.66 -17.67
CA LYS A 148 5.58 -5.46 -18.63
C LYS A 148 6.69 -4.59 -18.06
N ILE A 149 6.36 -3.44 -17.46
CA ILE A 149 7.33 -2.52 -16.83
C ILE A 149 8.12 -3.22 -15.73
N CYS A 150 7.45 -4.01 -14.90
CA CYS A 150 8.04 -4.65 -13.72
C CYS A 150 8.49 -6.10 -13.95
N SER A 151 8.37 -6.64 -15.18
CA SER A 151 8.69 -8.03 -15.54
C SER A 151 7.97 -9.06 -14.65
N LEU A 152 6.67 -8.84 -14.43
CA LEU A 152 5.82 -9.70 -13.60
C LEU A 152 5.01 -10.67 -14.45
N SER A 153 4.89 -11.92 -13.99
CA SER A 153 4.03 -12.95 -14.59
C SER A 153 2.61 -12.92 -14.01
N GLU A 154 2.47 -12.61 -12.72
CA GLU A 154 1.22 -12.64 -12.00
C GLU A 154 0.46 -11.30 -12.07
N PRO A 155 -0.88 -11.33 -11.91
CA PRO A 155 -1.70 -10.12 -11.92
C PRO A 155 -1.30 -9.11 -10.85
N VAL A 156 -1.34 -7.82 -11.22
CA VAL A 156 -1.19 -6.70 -10.29
C VAL A 156 -2.56 -6.38 -9.70
N ARG A 157 -2.65 -6.36 -8.39
CA ARG A 157 -3.91 -6.09 -7.67
C ARG A 157 -4.05 -4.64 -7.26
N LEU A 158 -2.98 -4.05 -6.78
CA LEU A 158 -2.93 -2.67 -6.29
C LEU A 158 -1.58 -2.05 -6.62
N VAL A 159 -1.59 -0.73 -6.72
CA VAL A 159 -0.37 0.08 -6.68
C VAL A 159 -0.51 1.10 -5.56
N ILE A 160 0.52 1.31 -4.77
CA ILE A 160 0.57 2.34 -3.74
C ILE A 160 1.53 3.43 -4.22
N ALA A 161 1.00 4.63 -4.48
CA ALA A 161 1.82 5.82 -4.65
C ALA A 161 2.31 6.28 -3.28
N LEU A 162 3.60 6.61 -3.14
CA LEU A 162 4.23 6.97 -1.88
C LEU A 162 5.21 8.13 -2.08
N GLY A 163 5.20 9.07 -1.15
CA GLY A 163 6.05 10.26 -1.15
C GLY A 163 5.67 11.21 -0.03
N TYR A 164 6.15 12.43 -0.09
CA TYR A 164 5.71 13.50 0.80
C TYR A 164 4.49 14.21 0.21
N ALA A 165 3.48 14.50 1.05
CA ALA A 165 2.39 15.37 0.63
C ALA A 165 2.92 16.78 0.34
N SER A 166 2.38 17.41 -0.70
CA SER A 166 2.58 18.85 -0.90
C SER A 166 1.75 19.66 0.11
N GLU A 167 2.05 20.94 0.25
CA GLU A 167 1.28 21.86 1.11
C GLU A 167 -0.20 21.96 0.71
N ASN A 168 -0.53 21.59 -0.53
CA ASN A 168 -1.89 21.59 -1.05
C ASN A 168 -2.72 20.35 -0.64
N ASP A 169 -2.10 19.26 -0.18
CA ASP A 169 -2.82 18.05 0.29
C ASP A 169 -3.10 18.13 1.79
N LYS A 170 -3.89 19.09 2.20
CA LYS A 170 -4.28 19.25 3.60
C LYS A 170 -5.03 18.03 4.12
N LEU A 171 -4.90 17.76 5.42
CA LEU A 171 -5.65 16.70 6.09
C LEU A 171 -7.16 16.99 5.97
N ARG A 172 -7.89 16.00 5.42
CA ARG A 172 -9.34 16.09 5.22
C ARG A 172 -10.08 15.42 6.38
N GLU A 173 -11.23 15.98 6.72
CA GLU A 173 -12.17 15.32 7.63
C GLU A 173 -12.54 13.93 7.13
N LYS A 174 -12.53 12.95 8.03
CA LYS A 174 -12.88 11.57 7.72
C LYS A 174 -14.41 11.36 7.78
N LYS A 175 -15.01 11.32 6.60
CA LYS A 175 -16.42 10.92 6.50
C LYS A 175 -16.53 9.41 6.64
N ARG A 176 -17.28 8.95 7.63
CA ARG A 176 -17.55 7.54 7.92
C ARG A 176 -19.03 7.34 8.17
N LYS A 177 -19.49 6.13 8.04
CA LYS A 177 -20.81 5.73 8.49
C LYS A 177 -20.90 5.85 10.00
N ASP A 178 -22.11 6.03 10.51
CA ASP A 178 -22.36 6.01 11.95
C ASP A 178 -22.01 4.66 12.56
N LEU A 179 -21.65 4.66 13.84
CA LEU A 179 -21.16 3.43 14.50
C LEU A 179 -22.23 2.33 14.52
N ASN A 180 -23.50 2.68 14.69
CA ASN A 180 -24.64 1.77 14.67
C ASN A 180 -24.91 1.12 13.30
N GLU A 181 -24.42 1.73 12.20
CA GLU A 181 -24.45 1.12 10.86
C GLU A 181 -23.33 0.09 10.66
N LEU A 182 -22.26 0.22 11.43
CA LEU A 182 -21.04 -0.59 11.27
C LEU A 182 -20.92 -1.71 12.30
N VAL A 183 -21.53 -1.54 13.47
CA VAL A 183 -21.32 -2.44 14.63
C VAL A 183 -22.65 -2.79 15.27
N THR A 184 -22.81 -4.06 15.57
CA THR A 184 -23.88 -4.58 16.42
C THR A 184 -23.28 -5.27 17.62
N PHE A 185 -23.63 -4.85 18.82
CA PHE A 185 -23.29 -5.55 20.07
C PHE A 185 -24.39 -6.57 20.39
N LYS A 186 -24.04 -7.82 20.69
CA LYS A 186 -24.95 -8.89 21.05
C LYS A 186 -24.55 -9.49 22.39
#